data_7084beaafe8ccfa771e8e82fad33417a
#
_entry.id   7084beaafe8ccfa771e8e82fad33417a
#
_cell.length_a   1.000
_cell.length_b   1.000
_cell.length_c   1.000
_cell.angle_alpha   90.00
_cell.angle_beta   90.00
_cell.angle_gamma   90.00
#
_symmetry.space_group_name_H-M   'P 1'
#
loop_
_entity.id
_entity.type
_entity.pdbx_description
1 polymer ?
#
loop_
_entity_poly.entity_id
_entity_poly.type
_entity_poly.pdbx_seq_one_letter_code
_entity_poly.pdbx_strand_id
1 'polypeptide(L)'
;MSRRLFTSESVTEGHPDKIADQISDTILDALLKEDPGSRVAVETLLTTGLVHIAGEVTTRAYADIPALVRQKILDIGYDSSRKGFDGSSCGVSVSIGAQSPDIAQGVDAAYEARVEGDEDELDRQGAGDQGLMFGYACDETPELMPLPIHLAHRLSRRLSEVRKNGTIPYLRPDGKTQVTIEYDGDKAARLDTVVVSSQHAADVDLETLLAPDVRKFVVEHVLKELVEDGIKLDTDSYRLLVNPTGRFEIGGPMGDAGLTGRKIIIDTYGGMARHGGGAFSGKDPSKVDRSAAYAMRWVAKNVVAAGLASRCEVQVAYAIGKAEPVGLFVETFGTHTIDTGKIENAIAEVFDLRPAAIIRDLDLLRPVYAQTAAYGHFGRELPDFTWERTDRVAALKKAARA
;
A
#
# COMPACT_ATOMS: atom_id res chain seq x y z
N MET A 1 -14.05 30.80 1.53
CA MET A 1 -14.12 29.43 2.03
C MET A 1 -13.05 29.29 3.10
N SER A 2 -13.22 28.43 4.11
CA SER A 2 -12.20 28.29 5.15
C SER A 2 -11.04 27.48 4.61
N ARG A 3 -9.83 28.01 4.69
CA ARG A 3 -8.60 27.26 4.44
C ARG A 3 -8.40 26.21 5.51
N ARG A 4 -8.04 25.00 5.11
CA ARG A 4 -7.78 23.86 6.03
C ARG A 4 -6.48 23.19 5.68
N LEU A 5 -5.81 22.63 6.68
CA LEU A 5 -4.59 21.86 6.50
C LEU A 5 -4.91 20.37 6.55
N PHE A 6 -4.31 19.60 5.65
CA PHE A 6 -4.37 18.14 5.65
C PHE A 6 -2.96 17.57 5.55
N THR A 7 -2.68 16.55 6.37
CA THR A 7 -1.34 15.98 6.49
C THR A 7 -1.37 14.49 6.22
N SER A 8 -0.42 14.02 5.40
CA SER A 8 -0.11 12.60 5.23
C SER A 8 1.37 12.36 5.49
N GLU A 9 1.71 11.11 5.81
CA GLU A 9 3.09 10.68 6.00
C GLU A 9 3.41 9.44 5.18
N SER A 10 4.68 9.22 4.93
CA SER A 10 5.22 8.00 4.35
C SER A 10 6.54 7.63 5.03
N VAL A 11 7.00 6.42 4.78
CA VAL A 11 8.26 5.90 5.32
C VAL A 11 9.09 5.26 4.22
N THR A 12 10.41 5.20 4.43
CA THR A 12 11.31 4.51 3.51
C THR A 12 11.18 2.99 3.62
N GLU A 13 11.73 2.28 2.64
CA GLU A 13 11.85 0.81 2.66
C GLU A 13 12.61 0.26 3.88
N GLY A 14 13.47 1.09 4.50
CA GLY A 14 14.26 0.73 5.68
C GLY A 14 13.61 1.02 7.02
N HIS A 15 12.38 1.54 7.05
CA HIS A 15 11.61 1.65 8.28
C HIS A 15 11.26 0.25 8.81
N PRO A 16 11.36 -0.02 10.13
CA PRO A 16 11.17 -1.37 10.69
C PRO A 16 9.87 -2.06 10.25
N ASP A 17 8.73 -1.38 10.32
CA ASP A 17 7.45 -1.96 9.87
C ASP A 17 7.44 -2.26 8.37
N LYS A 18 8.12 -1.44 7.54
CA LYS A 18 8.19 -1.70 6.10
C LYS A 18 9.21 -2.78 5.74
N ILE A 19 10.23 -3.01 6.53
CA ILE A 19 11.08 -4.20 6.40
C ILE A 19 10.24 -5.45 6.66
N ALA A 20 9.39 -5.43 7.71
CA ALA A 20 8.50 -6.55 8.03
C ALA A 20 7.53 -6.86 6.87
N ASP A 21 6.88 -5.82 6.31
CA ASP A 21 5.98 -5.97 5.17
C ASP A 21 6.69 -6.53 3.94
N GLN A 22 7.89 -6.03 3.62
CA GLN A 22 8.67 -6.50 2.47
C GLN A 22 9.12 -7.95 2.64
N ILE A 23 9.50 -8.37 3.85
CA ILE A 23 9.86 -9.76 4.13
C ILE A 23 8.64 -10.66 3.94
N SER A 24 7.50 -10.32 4.52
CA SER A 24 6.27 -11.10 4.41
C SER A 24 5.81 -11.26 2.95
N ASP A 25 5.85 -10.20 2.15
CA ASP A 25 5.50 -10.27 0.73
C ASP A 25 6.57 -10.96 -0.13
N THR A 26 7.84 -10.91 0.26
CA THR A 26 8.89 -11.68 -0.42
C THR A 26 8.69 -13.18 -0.24
N ILE A 27 8.28 -13.62 0.96
CA ILE A 27 7.94 -15.02 1.23
C ILE A 27 6.70 -15.43 0.42
N LEU A 28 5.66 -14.59 0.40
CA LEU A 28 4.46 -14.83 -0.40
C LEU A 28 4.79 -15.01 -1.88
N ASP A 29 5.56 -14.10 -2.47
CA ASP A 29 5.94 -14.17 -3.89
C ASP A 29 6.77 -15.41 -4.21
N ALA A 30 7.67 -15.82 -3.32
CA ALA A 30 8.45 -17.03 -3.50
C ALA A 30 7.58 -18.29 -3.56
N LEU A 31 6.52 -18.35 -2.72
CA LEU A 31 5.58 -19.46 -2.72
C LEU A 31 4.65 -19.45 -3.93
N LEU A 32 4.08 -18.29 -4.29
CA LEU A 32 3.18 -18.15 -5.45
C LEU A 32 3.88 -18.45 -6.77
N LYS A 33 5.17 -18.16 -6.86
CA LYS A 33 5.97 -18.44 -8.07
C LYS A 33 5.99 -19.93 -8.43
N GLU A 34 6.01 -20.80 -7.45
CA GLU A 34 6.07 -22.26 -7.64
C GLU A 34 4.68 -22.91 -7.53
N ASP A 35 3.81 -22.37 -6.68
CA ASP A 35 2.45 -22.85 -6.47
C ASP A 35 1.47 -21.67 -6.38
N PRO A 36 0.88 -21.24 -7.52
CA PRO A 36 -0.09 -20.14 -7.54
C PRO A 36 -1.34 -20.36 -6.65
N GLY A 37 -1.61 -21.61 -6.28
CA GLY A 37 -2.68 -22.00 -5.35
C GLY A 37 -2.33 -21.90 -3.88
N SER A 38 -1.12 -21.43 -3.54
CA SER A 38 -0.68 -21.32 -2.14
C SER A 38 -1.63 -20.46 -1.31
N ARG A 39 -1.95 -20.94 -0.10
CA ARG A 39 -2.66 -20.19 0.93
C ARG A 39 -1.63 -19.70 1.94
N VAL A 40 -1.51 -18.39 2.07
CA VAL A 40 -0.43 -17.76 2.85
C VAL A 40 -1.00 -16.65 3.73
N ALA A 41 -0.68 -16.72 5.01
CA ALA A 41 -0.86 -15.65 5.98
C ALA A 41 0.41 -15.62 6.82
N VAL A 42 1.39 -14.81 6.40
CA VAL A 42 2.71 -14.73 7.03
C VAL A 42 2.94 -13.34 7.58
N GLU A 43 3.25 -13.29 8.86
CA GLU A 43 3.58 -12.07 9.59
C GLU A 43 5.04 -12.10 10.03
N THR A 44 5.66 -10.93 10.02
CA THR A 44 7.05 -10.74 10.42
C THR A 44 7.12 -9.79 11.59
N LEU A 45 7.83 -10.20 12.63
CA LEU A 45 8.30 -9.32 13.71
C LEU A 45 9.81 -9.20 13.60
N LEU A 46 10.33 -7.98 13.71
CA LEU A 46 11.79 -7.78 13.76
C LEU A 46 12.16 -6.74 14.81
N THR A 47 13.32 -6.94 15.41
CA THR A 47 13.90 -6.08 16.43
C THR A 47 15.43 -6.18 16.36
N THR A 48 16.14 -5.64 17.33
CA THR A 48 17.61 -5.69 17.37
C THR A 48 18.14 -7.11 17.15
N GLY A 49 18.81 -7.32 16.02
CA GLY A 49 19.49 -8.57 15.69
C GLY A 49 18.61 -9.81 15.44
N LEU A 50 17.27 -9.67 15.41
CA LEU A 50 16.35 -10.81 15.28
C LEU A 50 15.21 -10.50 14.30
N VAL A 51 14.88 -11.51 13.49
CA VAL A 51 13.65 -11.60 12.71
C VAL A 51 12.88 -12.84 13.11
N HIS A 52 11.61 -12.70 13.41
CA HIS A 52 10.70 -13.82 13.68
C HIS A 52 9.58 -13.82 12.65
N ILE A 53 9.41 -14.98 12.00
CA ILE A 53 8.35 -15.23 11.02
C ILE A 53 7.31 -16.14 11.68
N ALA A 54 6.06 -15.72 11.65
CA ALA A 54 4.94 -16.49 12.18
C ALA A 54 3.78 -16.53 11.18
N GLY A 55 2.88 -17.49 11.29
CA GLY A 55 1.67 -17.54 10.49
C GLY A 55 1.32 -18.95 10.03
N GLU A 56 0.45 -19.03 9.03
CA GLU A 56 -0.06 -20.26 8.45
C GLU A 56 0.17 -20.29 6.94
N VAL A 57 0.65 -21.43 6.45
CA VAL A 57 0.91 -21.66 5.03
C VAL A 57 0.44 -23.05 4.64
N THR A 58 -0.33 -23.12 3.56
CA THR A 58 -0.67 -24.36 2.86
C THR A 58 -0.19 -24.26 1.43
N THR A 59 0.82 -25.02 1.05
CA THR A 59 1.47 -24.94 -0.26
C THR A 59 2.14 -26.24 -0.63
N ARG A 60 2.39 -26.43 -1.93
CA ARG A 60 3.28 -27.48 -2.48
C ARG A 60 4.68 -26.96 -2.77
N ALA A 61 4.86 -25.64 -2.68
CA ALA A 61 6.15 -24.99 -2.92
C ALA A 61 7.09 -25.14 -1.73
N TYR A 62 8.38 -24.99 -1.99
CA TYR A 62 9.42 -24.85 -0.97
C TYR A 62 10.05 -23.46 -1.06
N ALA A 63 10.27 -22.83 0.07
CA ALA A 63 11.01 -21.57 0.16
C ALA A 63 12.05 -21.64 1.30
N ASP A 64 13.28 -21.28 0.99
CA ASP A 64 14.32 -21.06 2.01
C ASP A 64 14.07 -19.70 2.68
N ILE A 65 13.16 -19.68 3.64
CA ILE A 65 12.72 -18.46 4.33
C ILE A 65 13.90 -17.70 4.95
N PRO A 66 14.84 -18.34 5.69
CA PRO A 66 15.99 -17.62 6.22
C PRO A 66 16.85 -16.94 5.16
N ALA A 67 17.07 -17.58 4.02
CA ALA A 67 17.84 -17.00 2.92
C ALA A 67 17.10 -15.79 2.31
N LEU A 68 15.79 -15.89 2.07
CA LEU A 68 14.95 -14.81 1.57
C LEU A 68 14.94 -13.60 2.50
N VAL A 69 14.78 -13.83 3.81
CA VAL A 69 14.82 -12.78 4.84
C VAL A 69 16.14 -12.03 4.80
N ARG A 70 17.26 -12.75 4.85
CA ARG A 70 18.60 -12.15 4.85
C ARG A 70 18.85 -11.34 3.60
N GLN A 71 18.52 -11.89 2.44
CA GLN A 71 18.72 -11.20 1.17
C GLN A 71 17.87 -9.91 1.11
N LYS A 72 16.61 -9.95 1.53
CA LYS A 72 15.75 -8.77 1.55
C LYS A 72 16.33 -7.66 2.45
N ILE A 73 16.83 -7.99 3.63
CA ILE A 73 17.45 -7.04 4.54
C ILE A 73 18.69 -6.40 3.92
N LEU A 74 19.53 -7.21 3.24
CA LEU A 74 20.71 -6.72 2.51
C LEU A 74 20.32 -5.81 1.34
N ASP A 75 19.31 -6.17 0.55
CA ASP A 75 18.79 -5.37 -0.58
C ASP A 75 18.28 -3.99 -0.14
N ILE A 76 17.68 -3.92 1.05
CA ILE A 76 17.26 -2.65 1.67
C ILE A 76 18.48 -1.80 2.04
N GLY A 77 19.61 -2.43 2.36
CA GLY A 77 20.86 -1.74 2.69
C GLY A 77 21.31 -1.88 4.14
N TYR A 78 20.73 -2.79 4.91
CA TYR A 78 21.21 -3.17 6.24
C TYR A 78 22.25 -4.30 6.11
N ASP A 79 23.48 -3.93 5.82
CA ASP A 79 24.61 -4.78 5.50
C ASP A 79 25.73 -4.73 6.55
N SER A 80 25.49 -4.04 7.68
CA SER A 80 26.48 -3.84 8.73
C SER A 80 25.82 -3.50 10.06
N SER A 81 26.35 -4.08 11.13
CA SER A 81 25.98 -3.71 12.51
C SER A 81 26.14 -2.21 12.81
N ARG A 82 27.02 -1.51 12.10
CA ARG A 82 27.15 -0.05 12.20
C ARG A 82 25.91 0.73 11.75
N LYS A 83 25.06 0.11 10.94
CA LYS A 83 23.78 0.67 10.52
C LYS A 83 22.64 0.32 11.48
N GLY A 84 22.93 -0.47 12.52
CA GLY A 84 21.97 -0.93 13.52
C GLY A 84 21.32 -2.27 13.21
N PHE A 85 21.55 -2.83 12.02
CA PHE A 85 21.02 -4.13 11.60
C PHE A 85 21.88 -4.73 10.48
N ASP A 86 21.99 -6.05 10.43
CA ASP A 86 22.81 -6.72 9.43
C ASP A 86 22.15 -8.02 8.98
N GLY A 87 21.73 -8.05 7.71
CA GLY A 87 21.09 -9.20 7.09
C GLY A 87 21.96 -10.45 7.04
N SER A 88 23.30 -10.28 7.01
CA SER A 88 24.23 -11.44 6.98
C SER A 88 24.34 -12.17 8.32
N SER A 89 24.06 -11.50 9.45
CA SER A 89 24.32 -12.05 10.79
C SER A 89 23.11 -12.06 11.73
N CYS A 90 21.98 -11.44 11.38
CA CYS A 90 20.78 -11.44 12.24
C CYS A 90 20.23 -12.86 12.46
N GLY A 91 19.65 -13.09 13.63
CA GLY A 91 18.90 -14.31 13.92
C GLY A 91 17.64 -14.37 13.06
N VAL A 92 17.28 -15.54 12.55
CA VAL A 92 16.00 -15.77 11.87
C VAL A 92 15.33 -16.98 12.52
N SER A 93 14.14 -16.75 13.04
CA SER A 93 13.28 -17.76 13.68
C SER A 93 11.99 -17.92 12.89
N VAL A 94 11.53 -19.15 12.71
CA VAL A 94 10.34 -19.44 11.89
C VAL A 94 9.38 -20.32 12.70
N SER A 95 8.12 -19.86 12.79
CA SER A 95 7.01 -20.56 13.44
C SER A 95 5.79 -20.53 12.52
N ILE A 96 5.80 -21.41 11.51
CA ILE A 96 4.71 -21.50 10.52
C ILE A 96 3.98 -22.83 10.73
N GLY A 97 2.64 -22.72 10.86
CA GLY A 97 1.71 -23.85 10.89
C GLY A 97 0.97 -24.05 9.56
N ALA A 98 0.11 -25.04 9.51
CA ALA A 98 -0.86 -25.22 8.43
C ALA A 98 -2.12 -24.39 8.68
N GLN A 99 -2.80 -23.97 7.61
CA GLN A 99 -4.10 -23.30 7.71
C GLN A 99 -5.14 -24.22 8.41
N SER A 100 -6.01 -23.62 9.24
CA SER A 100 -7.11 -24.33 9.88
C SER A 100 -8.03 -24.99 8.85
N PRO A 101 -8.37 -26.28 8.98
CA PRO A 101 -9.34 -26.93 8.10
C PRO A 101 -10.73 -26.28 8.14
N ASP A 102 -11.12 -25.71 9.28
CA ASP A 102 -12.41 -25.05 9.44
C ASP A 102 -12.49 -23.76 8.61
N ILE A 103 -11.40 -23.01 8.52
CA ILE A 103 -11.32 -21.83 7.65
C ILE A 103 -11.26 -22.26 6.18
N ALA A 104 -10.45 -23.26 5.85
CA ALA A 104 -10.30 -23.76 4.48
C ALA A 104 -11.64 -24.20 3.89
N GLN A 105 -12.52 -24.84 4.67
CA GLN A 105 -13.83 -25.29 4.22
C GLN A 105 -14.67 -24.16 3.58
N GLY A 106 -14.69 -22.97 4.19
CA GLY A 106 -15.45 -21.82 3.67
C GLY A 106 -14.82 -21.12 2.48
N VAL A 107 -13.47 -21.19 2.39
CA VAL A 107 -12.73 -20.62 1.26
C VAL A 107 -12.80 -21.51 0.02
N ASP A 108 -12.64 -22.83 0.20
CA ASP A 108 -12.59 -23.78 -0.90
C ASP A 108 -13.96 -24.14 -1.47
N ALA A 109 -15.04 -23.96 -0.67
CA ALA A 109 -16.41 -24.16 -1.09
C ALA A 109 -17.34 -23.17 -0.37
N ALA A 110 -17.74 -22.09 -1.03
CA ALA A 110 -18.60 -21.07 -0.48
C ALA A 110 -20.00 -21.58 -0.10
N TYR A 111 -20.70 -20.80 0.69
CA TYR A 111 -22.06 -21.11 1.17
C TYR A 111 -23.03 -21.32 -0.01
N GLU A 112 -22.93 -20.50 -1.04
CA GLU A 112 -23.72 -20.56 -2.27
C GLU A 112 -23.58 -21.94 -2.94
N ALA A 113 -22.37 -22.43 -3.11
CA ALA A 113 -22.11 -23.76 -3.69
C ALA A 113 -22.51 -24.91 -2.77
N ARG A 114 -22.23 -24.80 -1.45
CA ARG A 114 -22.46 -25.90 -0.48
C ARG A 114 -23.91 -26.07 -0.05
N VAL A 115 -24.65 -24.96 0.10
CA VAL A 115 -25.99 -24.95 0.72
C VAL A 115 -27.07 -24.56 -0.28
N GLU A 116 -26.80 -23.60 -1.16
CA GLU A 116 -27.76 -23.12 -2.16
C GLU A 116 -27.69 -23.93 -3.45
N GLY A 117 -26.61 -24.70 -3.65
CA GLY A 117 -26.45 -25.59 -4.81
C GLY A 117 -26.10 -24.84 -6.09
N ASP A 118 -25.49 -23.66 -5.98
CA ASP A 118 -25.06 -22.89 -7.13
C ASP A 118 -23.91 -23.61 -7.86
N GLU A 119 -24.00 -23.71 -9.19
CA GLU A 119 -23.02 -24.39 -10.03
C GLU A 119 -22.03 -23.41 -10.71
N ASP A 120 -22.18 -22.07 -10.53
CA ASP A 120 -21.23 -21.09 -11.08
C ASP A 120 -19.85 -21.31 -10.44
N GLU A 121 -18.82 -21.41 -11.28
CA GLU A 121 -17.45 -21.61 -10.82
C GLU A 121 -16.94 -20.46 -9.95
N LEU A 122 -17.45 -19.24 -10.16
CA LEU A 122 -17.09 -18.06 -9.38
C LEU A 122 -17.75 -18.05 -7.99
N ASP A 123 -18.83 -18.80 -7.80
CA ASP A 123 -19.51 -18.99 -6.50
C ASP A 123 -18.90 -20.11 -5.66
N ARG A 124 -17.87 -20.81 -6.18
CA ARG A 124 -17.19 -21.85 -5.40
C ARG A 124 -16.27 -21.30 -4.33
N GLN A 125 -15.61 -20.18 -4.58
CA GLN A 125 -14.67 -19.59 -3.62
C GLN A 125 -15.37 -18.55 -2.74
N GLY A 126 -15.47 -18.83 -1.43
CA GLY A 126 -15.95 -17.87 -0.46
C GLY A 126 -14.88 -16.91 0.03
N ALA A 127 -15.31 -15.82 0.67
CA ALA A 127 -14.41 -14.92 1.37
C ALA A 127 -13.73 -15.64 2.54
N GLY A 128 -12.40 -15.47 2.66
CA GLY A 128 -11.58 -16.11 3.69
C GLY A 128 -11.81 -15.56 5.10
N ASP A 129 -12.46 -14.40 5.20
CA ASP A 129 -12.84 -13.77 6.47
C ASP A 129 -14.06 -12.86 6.25
N GLN A 130 -14.69 -12.45 7.34
CA GLN A 130 -15.60 -11.32 7.34
C GLN A 130 -14.78 -10.02 7.33
N GLY A 131 -15.35 -8.95 6.78
CA GLY A 131 -14.68 -7.65 6.81
C GLY A 131 -15.31 -6.64 5.88
N LEU A 132 -14.80 -5.41 5.98
CA LEU A 132 -15.16 -4.32 5.09
C LEU A 132 -13.88 -3.68 4.54
N MET A 133 -13.89 -3.35 3.25
CA MET A 133 -12.73 -2.79 2.54
C MET A 133 -13.16 -1.53 1.82
N PHE A 134 -12.24 -0.57 1.72
CA PHE A 134 -12.46 0.70 1.06
C PHE A 134 -11.52 0.89 -0.12
N GLY A 135 -12.03 1.53 -1.16
CA GLY A 135 -11.24 2.11 -2.22
C GLY A 135 -11.52 3.60 -2.34
N TYR A 136 -10.56 4.35 -2.85
CA TYR A 136 -10.67 5.78 -3.03
C TYR A 136 -9.94 6.23 -4.30
N ALA A 137 -10.45 7.28 -4.92
CA ALA A 137 -9.79 8.02 -5.98
C ALA A 137 -10.25 9.49 -5.96
N CYS A 138 -9.37 10.39 -6.41
CA CYS A 138 -9.71 11.80 -6.62
C CYS A 138 -8.86 12.39 -7.75
N ASP A 139 -9.29 13.51 -8.30
CA ASP A 139 -8.66 14.16 -9.45
C ASP A 139 -7.52 15.14 -9.08
N GLU A 140 -6.85 14.89 -7.94
CA GLU A 140 -5.76 15.76 -7.47
C GLU A 140 -4.41 15.47 -8.16
N THR A 141 -4.20 14.26 -8.65
CA THR A 141 -2.98 13.84 -9.35
C THR A 141 -3.31 13.03 -10.61
N PRO A 142 -2.39 12.90 -11.57
CA PRO A 142 -2.59 12.08 -12.76
C PRO A 142 -2.99 10.64 -12.45
N GLU A 143 -2.42 10.07 -11.39
CA GLU A 143 -2.71 8.70 -10.93
C GLU A 143 -4.02 8.59 -10.15
N LEU A 144 -4.75 9.71 -10.00
CA LEU A 144 -6.01 9.82 -9.25
C LEU A 144 -5.85 9.47 -7.77
N MET A 145 -4.77 9.96 -7.15
CA MET A 145 -4.47 9.82 -5.73
C MET A 145 -4.57 11.16 -5.00
N PRO A 146 -4.82 11.14 -3.67
CA PRO A 146 -4.69 12.35 -2.85
C PRO A 146 -3.26 12.89 -2.87
N LEU A 147 -3.11 14.19 -3.10
CA LEU A 147 -1.80 14.84 -3.23
C LEU A 147 -0.91 14.69 -1.99
N PRO A 148 -1.40 14.78 -0.74
CA PRO A 148 -0.52 14.68 0.43
C PRO A 148 0.21 13.34 0.53
N ILE A 149 -0.49 12.22 0.37
CA ILE A 149 0.15 10.89 0.42
C ILE A 149 1.00 10.62 -0.81
N HIS A 150 0.55 11.07 -1.99
CA HIS A 150 1.31 10.95 -3.23
C HIS A 150 2.68 11.63 -3.11
N LEU A 151 2.70 12.87 -2.61
CA LEU A 151 3.94 13.62 -2.41
C LEU A 151 4.81 12.99 -1.32
N ALA A 152 4.22 12.54 -0.20
CA ALA A 152 4.95 11.87 0.87
C ALA A 152 5.65 10.58 0.37
N HIS A 153 4.97 9.77 -0.45
CA HIS A 153 5.59 8.58 -1.07
C HIS A 153 6.73 8.93 -2.01
N ARG A 154 6.58 9.93 -2.87
CA ARG A 154 7.65 10.38 -3.76
C ARG A 154 8.88 10.83 -2.98
N LEU A 155 8.69 11.60 -1.91
CA LEU A 155 9.79 12.03 -1.04
C LEU A 155 10.50 10.85 -0.37
N SER A 156 9.75 9.88 0.19
CA SER A 156 10.33 8.70 0.82
C SER A 156 11.09 7.83 -0.17
N ARG A 157 10.54 7.62 -1.37
CA ARG A 157 11.22 6.88 -2.44
C ARG A 157 12.49 7.58 -2.88
N ARG A 158 12.42 8.91 -3.12
CA ARG A 158 13.58 9.70 -3.51
C ARG A 158 14.69 9.70 -2.46
N LEU A 159 14.32 9.74 -1.18
CA LEU A 159 15.26 9.62 -0.07
C LEU A 159 16.05 8.30 -0.12
N SER A 160 15.39 7.19 -0.42
CA SER A 160 16.04 5.89 -0.62
C SER A 160 16.90 5.83 -1.89
N GLU A 161 16.44 6.42 -2.98
CA GLU A 161 17.18 6.48 -4.24
C GLU A 161 18.52 7.21 -4.09
N VAL A 162 18.52 8.41 -3.49
CA VAL A 162 19.76 9.21 -3.31
C VAL A 162 20.74 8.54 -2.36
N ARG A 163 20.26 7.72 -1.43
CA ARG A 163 21.08 6.85 -0.58
C ARG A 163 21.72 5.73 -1.40
N LYS A 164 20.89 4.97 -2.14
CA LYS A 164 21.34 3.77 -2.88
C LYS A 164 22.26 4.09 -4.04
N ASN A 165 22.04 5.19 -4.74
CA ASN A 165 22.89 5.62 -5.86
C ASN A 165 24.12 6.41 -5.43
N GLY A 166 24.31 6.67 -4.12
CA GLY A 166 25.47 7.35 -3.57
C GLY A 166 25.44 8.87 -3.72
N THR A 167 24.35 9.49 -4.14
CA THR A 167 24.20 10.96 -4.19
C THR A 167 24.34 11.56 -2.80
N ILE A 168 23.73 10.92 -1.78
CA ILE A 168 23.90 11.26 -0.36
C ILE A 168 24.39 10.00 0.38
N PRO A 169 25.70 9.71 0.35
CA PRO A 169 26.24 8.41 0.77
C PRO A 169 26.23 8.17 2.27
N TYR A 170 26.05 9.20 3.08
CA TYR A 170 25.98 9.10 4.53
C TYR A 170 24.58 8.82 5.08
N LEU A 171 23.55 8.79 4.22
CA LEU A 171 22.22 8.34 4.66
C LEU A 171 22.21 6.86 4.98
N ARG A 172 21.36 6.48 5.94
CA ARG A 172 21.06 5.11 6.31
C ARG A 172 19.63 4.75 5.93
N PRO A 173 19.25 3.45 5.98
CA PRO A 173 18.00 3.01 5.37
C PRO A 173 16.72 3.55 6.00
N ASP A 174 16.69 3.82 7.32
CA ASP A 174 15.49 4.27 8.03
C ASP A 174 15.18 5.74 7.76
N GLY A 175 13.93 6.05 7.52
CA GLY A 175 13.47 7.42 7.32
C GLY A 175 11.96 7.55 7.20
N LYS A 176 11.50 8.78 7.46
CA LYS A 176 10.08 9.18 7.35
C LYS A 176 9.96 10.50 6.62
N THR A 177 8.84 10.67 5.93
CA THR A 177 8.44 11.95 5.33
C THR A 177 7.02 12.28 5.73
N GLN A 178 6.75 13.56 5.92
CA GLN A 178 5.41 14.06 6.23
C GLN A 178 5.15 15.30 5.39
N VAL A 179 3.95 15.41 4.83
CA VAL A 179 3.54 16.51 3.96
C VAL A 179 2.24 17.09 4.46
N THR A 180 2.21 18.40 4.66
CA THR A 180 1.00 19.16 4.98
C THR A 180 0.64 20.06 3.80
N ILE A 181 -0.55 19.89 3.27
CA ILE A 181 -1.12 20.69 2.18
C ILE A 181 -2.23 21.58 2.73
N GLU A 182 -2.22 22.84 2.33
CA GLU A 182 -3.34 23.76 2.54
C GLU A 182 -4.33 23.62 1.40
N TYR A 183 -5.59 23.42 1.76
CA TYR A 183 -6.73 23.31 0.85
C TYR A 183 -7.59 24.58 0.88
N ASP A 184 -8.04 25.03 -0.28
CA ASP A 184 -9.11 26.01 -0.42
C ASP A 184 -10.39 25.28 -0.89
N GLY A 185 -11.32 25.08 0.04
CA GLY A 185 -12.41 24.13 -0.16
C GLY A 185 -11.88 22.71 -0.32
N ASP A 186 -12.11 22.11 -1.49
CA ASP A 186 -11.69 20.75 -1.83
C ASP A 186 -10.47 20.70 -2.78
N LYS A 187 -9.84 21.86 -3.04
CA LYS A 187 -8.68 21.95 -3.95
C LYS A 187 -7.39 22.17 -3.16
N ALA A 188 -6.38 21.36 -3.44
CA ALA A 188 -5.04 21.60 -2.97
C ALA A 188 -4.53 22.95 -3.51
N ALA A 189 -4.11 23.84 -2.63
CA ALA A 189 -3.73 25.20 -2.97
C ALA A 189 -2.23 25.47 -2.75
N ARG A 190 -1.71 25.07 -1.57
CA ARG A 190 -0.33 25.42 -1.19
C ARG A 190 0.31 24.31 -0.37
N LEU A 191 1.59 24.07 -0.64
CA LEU A 191 2.43 23.28 0.24
C LEU A 191 2.73 24.10 1.51
N ASP A 192 2.31 23.59 2.67
CA ASP A 192 2.53 24.28 3.94
C ASP A 192 3.81 23.81 4.63
N THR A 193 3.95 22.53 4.84
CA THR A 193 5.08 21.96 5.59
C THR A 193 5.52 20.63 4.98
N VAL A 194 6.83 20.45 4.93
CA VAL A 194 7.49 19.16 4.66
C VAL A 194 8.39 18.82 5.84
N VAL A 195 8.24 17.62 6.38
CA VAL A 195 9.15 17.06 7.40
C VAL A 195 9.86 15.87 6.81
N VAL A 196 11.18 15.82 6.94
CA VAL A 196 12.02 14.67 6.56
C VAL A 196 12.84 14.26 7.77
N SER A 197 12.65 13.03 8.22
CA SER A 197 13.50 12.42 9.24
C SER A 197 14.27 11.27 8.60
N SER A 198 15.60 11.35 8.59
CA SER A 198 16.45 10.35 7.97
C SER A 198 17.57 9.92 8.88
N GLN A 199 17.74 8.61 9.02
CA GLN A 199 18.90 8.02 9.67
C GLN A 199 20.17 8.34 8.88
N HIS A 200 21.26 8.67 9.58
CA HIS A 200 22.52 9.11 8.99
C HIS A 200 23.75 8.55 9.73
N ALA A 201 24.92 8.68 9.13
CA ALA A 201 26.19 8.33 9.78
C ALA A 201 26.53 9.30 10.92
N ALA A 202 27.42 8.88 11.83
CA ALA A 202 27.72 9.60 13.07
C ALA A 202 28.31 11.02 12.85
N ASP A 203 29.15 11.16 11.86
CA ASP A 203 29.95 12.39 11.64
C ASP A 203 29.27 13.37 10.66
N VAL A 204 27.93 13.44 10.68
CA VAL A 204 27.15 14.30 9.78
C VAL A 204 26.66 15.54 10.51
N ASP A 205 27.04 16.71 10.01
CA ASP A 205 26.47 17.97 10.47
C ASP A 205 25.06 18.16 9.90
N LEU A 206 24.09 18.37 10.77
CA LEU A 206 22.68 18.43 10.37
C LEU A 206 22.31 19.72 9.65
N GLU A 207 22.89 20.85 10.05
CA GLU A 207 22.53 22.17 9.52
C GLU A 207 23.30 22.52 8.26
N THR A 208 24.59 22.19 8.21
CA THR A 208 25.46 22.57 7.10
C THR A 208 25.60 21.52 6.00
N LEU A 209 25.21 20.27 6.28
CA LEU A 209 25.32 19.17 5.32
C LEU A 209 23.97 18.47 5.07
N LEU A 210 23.35 17.84 6.09
CA LEU A 210 22.16 17.04 5.90
C LEU A 210 20.96 17.86 5.38
N ALA A 211 20.64 18.98 6.03
CA ALA A 211 19.45 19.76 5.67
C ALA A 211 19.58 20.38 4.26
N PRO A 212 20.72 20.96 3.84
CA PRO A 212 20.92 21.42 2.46
C PRO A 212 20.84 20.31 1.43
N ASP A 213 21.44 19.14 1.70
CA ASP A 213 21.42 18.01 0.75
C ASP A 213 20.03 17.42 0.60
N VAL A 214 19.28 17.23 1.70
CA VAL A 214 17.89 16.77 1.65
C VAL A 214 17.01 17.79 0.91
N ARG A 215 17.19 19.10 1.16
CA ARG A 215 16.48 20.14 0.41
C ARG A 215 16.71 19.97 -1.08
N LYS A 216 17.97 19.98 -1.49
CA LYS A 216 18.36 20.02 -2.90
C LYS A 216 18.06 18.73 -3.66
N PHE A 217 18.48 17.59 -3.11
CA PHE A 217 18.47 16.32 -3.84
C PHE A 217 17.19 15.50 -3.63
N VAL A 218 16.41 15.82 -2.61
CA VAL A 218 15.14 15.12 -2.32
C VAL A 218 13.96 16.05 -2.56
N VAL A 219 13.81 17.13 -1.77
CA VAL A 219 12.59 17.93 -1.78
C VAL A 219 12.45 18.73 -3.09
N GLU A 220 13.42 19.54 -3.45
CA GLU A 220 13.36 20.35 -4.68
C GLU A 220 13.29 19.49 -5.94
N HIS A 221 13.94 18.32 -5.93
CA HIS A 221 13.86 17.36 -7.03
C HIS A 221 12.41 16.86 -7.21
N VAL A 222 11.75 16.42 -6.14
CA VAL A 222 10.37 15.91 -6.20
C VAL A 222 9.37 17.02 -6.51
N LEU A 223 9.57 18.24 -5.98
CA LEU A 223 8.71 19.37 -6.33
C LEU A 223 8.83 19.75 -7.81
N LYS A 224 10.00 19.61 -8.40
CA LYS A 224 10.18 19.81 -9.85
C LYS A 224 9.41 18.77 -10.66
N GLU A 225 9.45 17.49 -10.25
CA GLU A 225 8.65 16.43 -10.90
C GLU A 225 7.15 16.72 -10.83
N LEU A 226 6.62 17.26 -9.72
CA LEU A 226 5.21 17.64 -9.63
C LEU A 226 4.80 18.67 -10.69
N VAL A 227 5.69 19.65 -10.96
CA VAL A 227 5.44 20.66 -12.00
C VAL A 227 5.46 20.02 -13.39
N GLU A 228 6.38 19.09 -13.64
CA GLU A 228 6.47 18.33 -14.90
C GLU A 228 5.23 17.46 -15.12
N ASP A 229 4.64 16.90 -14.08
CA ASP A 229 3.37 16.15 -14.12
C ASP A 229 2.13 17.04 -14.26
N GLY A 230 2.31 18.37 -14.29
CA GLY A 230 1.23 19.34 -14.45
C GLY A 230 0.42 19.60 -13.17
N ILE A 231 0.88 19.16 -12.02
CA ILE A 231 0.23 19.40 -10.72
C ILE A 231 0.45 20.87 -10.33
N LYS A 232 -0.66 21.59 -10.15
CA LYS A 232 -0.65 23.01 -9.77
C LYS A 232 -0.71 23.13 -8.25
N LEU A 233 0.42 23.41 -7.63
CA LEU A 233 0.56 23.63 -6.20
C LEU A 233 1.48 24.82 -5.97
N ASP A 234 1.09 25.78 -5.13
CA ASP A 234 2.00 26.83 -4.68
C ASP A 234 3.04 26.23 -3.74
N THR A 235 4.31 26.33 -4.13
CA THR A 235 5.46 25.79 -3.39
C THR A 235 6.48 26.86 -3.03
N ASP A 236 6.13 28.17 -3.12
CA ASP A 236 7.11 29.26 -2.98
C ASP A 236 7.57 29.49 -1.54
N SER A 237 6.75 29.14 -0.54
CA SER A 237 7.01 29.48 0.86
C SER A 237 6.62 28.39 1.86
N TYR A 238 6.97 27.11 1.57
CA TYR A 238 6.74 26.05 2.52
C TYR A 238 7.81 25.99 3.61
N ARG A 239 7.43 25.48 4.77
CA ARG A 239 8.34 25.17 5.87
C ARG A 239 8.97 23.80 5.67
N LEU A 240 10.29 23.71 5.66
CA LEU A 240 11.02 22.44 5.64
C LEU A 240 11.68 22.19 7.00
N LEU A 241 11.38 21.03 7.58
CA LEU A 241 11.97 20.51 8.81
C LEU A 241 12.74 19.23 8.50
N VAL A 242 14.06 19.25 8.68
CA VAL A 242 14.92 18.08 8.51
C VAL A 242 15.46 17.64 9.86
N ASN A 243 15.22 16.40 10.24
CA ASN A 243 15.58 15.84 11.55
C ASN A 243 15.30 16.80 12.73
N PRO A 244 14.05 17.25 12.91
CA PRO A 244 13.74 18.27 13.93
C PRO A 244 14.03 17.82 15.36
N THR A 245 14.14 16.52 15.61
CA THR A 245 14.57 15.96 16.91
C THR A 245 16.07 16.11 17.14
N GLY A 246 16.84 16.40 16.07
CA GLY A 246 18.29 16.41 16.08
C GLY A 246 18.87 15.11 15.47
N ARG A 247 19.95 14.62 16.08
CA ARG A 247 20.69 13.45 15.63
C ARG A 247 19.84 12.19 15.49
N PHE A 248 19.95 11.48 14.36
CA PHE A 248 19.26 10.22 14.08
C PHE A 248 20.27 9.16 13.56
N GLU A 249 21.17 8.75 14.41
CA GLU A 249 22.19 7.72 14.12
C GLU A 249 21.65 6.31 14.42
N ILE A 250 20.94 6.14 15.53
CA ILE A 250 20.31 4.88 15.92
C ILE A 250 18.92 4.84 15.34
N GLY A 251 18.69 3.92 14.42
CA GLY A 251 17.41 3.73 13.71
C GLY A 251 17.28 2.30 13.21
N GLY A 252 16.26 2.06 12.38
CA GLY A 252 15.90 0.73 11.95
C GLY A 252 15.49 -0.16 13.12
N PRO A 253 15.64 -1.49 13.01
CA PRO A 253 15.22 -2.45 14.03
C PRO A 253 15.91 -2.30 15.38
N MET A 254 17.05 -1.64 15.42
CA MET A 254 17.74 -1.31 16.68
C MET A 254 17.05 -0.17 17.42
N GLY A 255 16.42 0.76 16.71
CA GLY A 255 15.71 1.90 17.28
C GLY A 255 14.30 1.57 17.70
N ASP A 256 13.58 0.79 16.89
CA ASP A 256 12.19 0.41 17.13
C ASP A 256 11.88 -0.94 16.50
N ALA A 257 10.99 -1.73 17.11
CA ALA A 257 10.55 -3.01 16.57
C ALA A 257 9.63 -2.80 15.37
N GLY A 258 9.75 -3.67 14.36
CA GLY A 258 8.89 -3.70 13.19
C GLY A 258 7.93 -4.88 13.20
N LEU A 259 6.73 -4.65 12.70
CA LEU A 259 5.70 -5.68 12.52
C LEU A 259 4.98 -5.50 11.18
N THR A 260 4.64 -6.60 10.53
CA THR A 260 3.77 -6.62 9.35
C THR A 260 2.43 -5.97 9.67
N GLY A 261 1.94 -5.13 8.76
CA GLY A 261 0.59 -4.57 8.86
C GLY A 261 0.43 -3.39 9.82
N ARG A 262 1.51 -2.71 10.21
CA ARG A 262 1.46 -1.51 11.08
C ARG A 262 1.54 -0.18 10.34
N LYS A 263 1.50 -0.19 9.01
CA LYS A 263 1.52 1.02 8.16
C LYS A 263 0.35 1.06 7.18
N ILE A 264 -0.82 0.54 7.60
CA ILE A 264 -1.99 0.35 6.74
C ILE A 264 -2.56 1.66 6.15
N ILE A 265 -2.41 2.77 6.84
CA ILE A 265 -2.86 4.08 6.35
C ILE A 265 -1.86 4.63 5.32
N ILE A 266 -0.56 4.44 5.54
CA ILE A 266 0.50 4.77 4.57
C ILE A 266 0.37 3.88 3.33
N ASP A 267 0.05 2.61 3.49
CA ASP A 267 -0.13 1.66 2.40
C ASP A 267 -1.30 2.01 1.48
N THR A 268 -2.25 2.81 1.94
CA THR A 268 -3.48 3.15 1.23
C THR A 268 -3.54 4.62 0.83
N TYR A 269 -4.30 5.46 1.54
CA TYR A 269 -4.63 6.82 1.09
C TYR A 269 -4.17 7.93 2.05
N GLY A 270 -3.29 7.62 3.02
CA GLY A 270 -2.72 8.62 3.93
C GLY A 270 -3.73 9.33 4.83
N GLY A 271 -4.85 8.69 5.12
CA GLY A 271 -5.92 9.25 5.96
C GLY A 271 -7.00 10.02 5.18
N MET A 272 -6.91 10.15 3.85
CA MET A 272 -7.92 10.83 3.04
C MET A 272 -9.21 10.00 2.90
N ALA A 273 -9.09 8.68 2.92
CA ALA A 273 -10.21 7.75 2.87
C ALA A 273 -10.39 7.01 4.19
N ARG A 274 -11.58 6.41 4.39
CA ARG A 274 -11.82 5.44 5.45
C ARG A 274 -10.98 4.19 5.23
N HIS A 275 -10.82 3.38 6.27
CA HIS A 275 -10.08 2.13 6.23
C HIS A 275 -10.81 1.04 7.00
N GLY A 276 -10.85 -0.18 6.46
CA GLY A 276 -11.51 -1.32 7.11
C GLY A 276 -10.70 -2.00 8.22
N GLY A 277 -9.40 -1.68 8.31
CA GLY A 277 -8.49 -2.21 9.33
C GLY A 277 -7.63 -3.38 8.86
N GLY A 278 -7.93 -4.02 7.73
CA GLY A 278 -7.16 -5.15 7.19
C GLY A 278 -5.78 -4.74 6.66
N ALA A 279 -4.74 -5.47 7.04
CA ALA A 279 -3.40 -5.35 6.47
C ALA A 279 -3.29 -6.19 5.19
N PHE A 280 -2.34 -5.84 4.30
CA PHE A 280 -2.15 -6.48 3.01
C PHE A 280 -0.98 -7.46 2.99
N SER A 281 0.21 -7.00 3.40
CA SER A 281 1.45 -7.75 3.24
C SER A 281 1.40 -9.10 3.94
N GLY A 282 1.95 -10.13 3.29
CA GLY A 282 1.97 -11.51 3.76
C GLY A 282 0.70 -12.31 3.51
N LYS A 283 -0.34 -11.70 2.94
CA LYS A 283 -1.63 -12.36 2.63
C LYS A 283 -1.73 -12.67 1.14
N ASP A 284 -2.04 -13.93 0.80
CA ASP A 284 -2.41 -14.32 -0.57
C ASP A 284 -3.77 -13.72 -0.98
N PRO A 285 -4.12 -13.69 -2.29
CA PRO A 285 -5.32 -12.99 -2.76
C PRO A 285 -6.66 -13.65 -2.37
N SER A 286 -6.67 -14.83 -1.76
CA SER A 286 -7.90 -15.40 -1.16
C SER A 286 -8.37 -14.60 0.05
N LYS A 287 -7.49 -13.80 0.66
CA LYS A 287 -7.82 -12.88 1.75
C LYS A 287 -8.39 -11.61 1.16
N VAL A 288 -9.69 -11.41 1.37
CA VAL A 288 -10.44 -10.24 0.86
C VAL A 288 -9.92 -8.91 1.40
N ASP A 289 -9.30 -8.89 2.58
CA ASP A 289 -8.59 -7.71 3.10
C ASP A 289 -7.66 -7.10 2.04
N ARG A 290 -6.97 -7.94 1.27
CA ARG A 290 -6.07 -7.51 0.21
C ARG A 290 -6.76 -7.42 -1.14
N SER A 291 -7.32 -8.50 -1.64
CA SER A 291 -7.90 -8.57 -2.99
C SER A 291 -9.07 -7.62 -3.17
N ALA A 292 -9.98 -7.54 -2.21
CA ALA A 292 -11.12 -6.63 -2.31
C ALA A 292 -10.72 -5.16 -2.12
N ALA A 293 -9.71 -4.84 -1.30
CA ALA A 293 -9.19 -3.48 -1.23
C ALA A 293 -8.58 -3.04 -2.57
N TYR A 294 -7.87 -3.93 -3.27
CA TYR A 294 -7.36 -3.69 -4.61
C TYR A 294 -8.51 -3.51 -5.62
N ALA A 295 -9.54 -4.35 -5.56
CA ALA A 295 -10.73 -4.20 -6.40
C ALA A 295 -11.45 -2.87 -6.13
N MET A 296 -11.57 -2.44 -4.87
CA MET A 296 -12.19 -1.16 -4.54
C MET A 296 -11.38 0.04 -5.05
N ARG A 297 -10.04 -0.03 -5.05
CA ARG A 297 -9.21 0.96 -5.74
C ARG A 297 -9.50 1.00 -7.22
N TRP A 298 -9.56 -0.17 -7.87
CA TRP A 298 -9.88 -0.28 -9.29
C TRP A 298 -11.25 0.31 -9.62
N VAL A 299 -12.29 0.02 -8.84
CA VAL A 299 -13.63 0.60 -8.98
C VAL A 299 -13.60 2.12 -8.82
N ALA A 300 -13.10 2.64 -7.71
CA ALA A 300 -13.06 4.08 -7.43
C ALA A 300 -12.29 4.85 -8.51
N LYS A 301 -11.14 4.31 -8.95
CA LYS A 301 -10.31 4.92 -9.99
C LYS A 301 -11.06 5.00 -11.33
N ASN A 302 -11.78 3.94 -11.72
CA ASN A 302 -12.57 3.95 -12.94
C ASN A 302 -13.77 4.90 -12.89
N VAL A 303 -14.41 5.07 -11.72
CA VAL A 303 -15.51 6.03 -11.52
C VAL A 303 -15.02 7.46 -11.76
N VAL A 304 -13.87 7.83 -11.16
CA VAL A 304 -13.27 9.16 -11.32
C VAL A 304 -12.77 9.35 -12.76
N ALA A 305 -12.05 8.38 -13.32
CA ALA A 305 -11.58 8.43 -14.71
C ALA A 305 -12.72 8.50 -15.72
N ALA A 306 -13.90 7.94 -15.41
CA ALA A 306 -15.10 8.08 -16.22
C ALA A 306 -15.74 9.48 -16.15
N GLY A 307 -15.29 10.35 -15.23
CA GLY A 307 -15.86 11.67 -15.01
C GLY A 307 -17.24 11.64 -14.33
N LEU A 308 -17.57 10.53 -13.66
CA LEU A 308 -18.85 10.40 -12.93
C LEU A 308 -18.82 11.13 -11.59
N ALA A 309 -17.64 11.30 -11.01
CA ALA A 309 -17.37 12.14 -9.84
C ALA A 309 -15.91 12.60 -9.88
N SER A 310 -15.54 13.69 -9.21
CA SER A 310 -14.14 14.08 -9.03
C SER A 310 -13.49 13.46 -7.77
N ARG A 311 -14.32 12.91 -6.88
CA ARG A 311 -13.91 12.13 -5.70
C ARG A 311 -14.86 10.95 -5.53
N CYS A 312 -14.32 9.78 -5.30
CA CYS A 312 -15.11 8.58 -5.09
C CYS A 312 -14.47 7.69 -4.02
N GLU A 313 -15.25 7.34 -3.00
CA GLU A 313 -14.95 6.31 -2.03
C GLU A 313 -15.95 5.18 -2.18
N VAL A 314 -15.48 3.94 -2.22
CA VAL A 314 -16.33 2.75 -2.33
C VAL A 314 -16.02 1.82 -1.16
N GLN A 315 -17.07 1.32 -0.50
CA GLN A 315 -16.96 0.27 0.51
C GLN A 315 -17.58 -1.01 -0.02
N VAL A 316 -16.92 -2.13 0.20
CA VAL A 316 -17.48 -3.47 0.04
C VAL A 316 -17.39 -4.24 1.36
N ALA A 317 -18.34 -5.10 1.65
CA ALA A 317 -18.34 -5.94 2.84
C ALA A 317 -18.62 -7.39 2.50
N TYR A 318 -17.94 -8.31 3.21
CA TYR A 318 -18.09 -9.76 3.05
C TYR A 318 -18.42 -10.43 4.38
N ALA A 319 -19.16 -11.55 4.29
CA ALA A 319 -19.28 -12.53 5.35
C ALA A 319 -18.32 -13.71 5.07
N ILE A 320 -17.70 -14.24 6.12
CA ILE A 320 -16.82 -15.41 5.98
C ILE A 320 -17.54 -16.58 5.28
N GLY A 321 -16.88 -17.19 4.31
CA GLY A 321 -17.40 -18.34 3.58
C GLY A 321 -18.51 -18.04 2.58
N LYS A 322 -18.85 -16.76 2.32
CA LYS A 322 -19.74 -16.34 1.24
C LYS A 322 -18.97 -15.79 0.05
N ALA A 323 -19.46 -16.07 -1.16
CA ALA A 323 -18.93 -15.50 -2.39
C ALA A 323 -19.49 -14.10 -2.64
N GLU A 324 -20.79 -13.93 -2.57
CA GLU A 324 -21.42 -12.63 -2.82
C GLU A 324 -21.14 -11.63 -1.68
N PRO A 325 -20.79 -10.38 -2.03
CA PRO A 325 -20.68 -9.30 -1.04
C PRO A 325 -22.01 -9.10 -0.30
N VAL A 326 -21.95 -8.82 0.99
CA VAL A 326 -23.13 -8.49 1.81
C VAL A 326 -23.50 -7.01 1.76
N GLY A 327 -22.67 -6.17 1.17
CA GLY A 327 -22.95 -4.76 1.00
C GLY A 327 -21.97 -4.04 0.08
N LEU A 328 -22.47 -3.05 -0.64
CA LEU A 328 -21.73 -2.08 -1.44
C LEU A 328 -22.23 -0.68 -1.07
N PHE A 329 -21.32 0.27 -0.87
CA PHE A 329 -21.67 1.66 -0.57
C PHE A 329 -20.74 2.59 -1.37
N VAL A 330 -21.30 3.65 -1.94
CA VAL A 330 -20.58 4.63 -2.75
C VAL A 330 -20.77 6.03 -2.16
N GLU A 331 -19.66 6.73 -1.92
CA GLU A 331 -19.65 8.11 -1.47
C GLU A 331 -18.87 8.98 -2.48
N THR A 332 -19.49 10.05 -2.95
CA THR A 332 -18.88 10.97 -3.91
C THR A 332 -18.59 12.36 -3.33
N PHE A 333 -18.85 12.57 -2.06
CA PHE A 333 -18.62 13.84 -1.35
C PHE A 333 -19.30 15.05 -2.04
N GLY A 334 -20.44 14.83 -2.70
CA GLY A 334 -21.16 15.86 -3.44
C GLY A 334 -20.51 16.25 -4.78
N THR A 335 -19.52 15.51 -5.26
CA THR A 335 -18.81 15.81 -6.53
C THR A 335 -19.34 15.05 -7.74
N HIS A 336 -20.40 14.27 -7.58
CA HIS A 336 -21.02 13.50 -8.64
C HIS A 336 -21.58 14.38 -9.76
N THR A 337 -21.51 13.89 -10.99
CA THR A 337 -22.06 14.53 -12.19
C THR A 337 -23.42 13.98 -12.59
N ILE A 338 -23.81 12.83 -12.01
CA ILE A 338 -25.10 12.15 -12.19
C ILE A 338 -25.59 11.66 -10.81
N ASP A 339 -26.81 11.20 -10.72
CA ASP A 339 -27.35 10.61 -9.49
C ASP A 339 -26.48 9.48 -8.94
N THR A 340 -26.21 9.48 -7.62
CA THR A 340 -25.33 8.50 -6.96
C THR A 340 -25.86 7.08 -7.04
N GLY A 341 -27.19 6.87 -7.02
CA GLY A 341 -27.79 5.57 -7.23
C GLY A 341 -27.53 4.99 -8.61
N LYS A 342 -27.42 5.84 -9.65
CA LYS A 342 -27.00 5.40 -10.98
C LYS A 342 -25.53 4.99 -11.02
N ILE A 343 -24.66 5.66 -10.26
CA ILE A 343 -23.26 5.28 -10.14
C ILE A 343 -23.15 3.91 -9.45
N GLU A 344 -23.88 3.71 -8.36
CA GLU A 344 -23.92 2.43 -7.62
C GLU A 344 -24.41 1.27 -8.49
N ASN A 345 -25.51 1.47 -9.22
CA ASN A 345 -26.03 0.47 -10.16
C ASN A 345 -25.04 0.16 -11.28
N ALA A 346 -24.38 1.19 -11.83
CA ALA A 346 -23.36 0.99 -12.87
C ALA A 346 -22.15 0.21 -12.36
N ILE A 347 -21.72 0.44 -11.12
CA ILE A 347 -20.65 -0.35 -10.48
C ILE A 347 -21.08 -1.81 -10.36
N ALA A 348 -22.29 -2.07 -9.84
CA ALA A 348 -22.81 -3.43 -9.67
C ALA A 348 -22.98 -4.18 -11.02
N GLU A 349 -23.30 -3.47 -12.11
CA GLU A 349 -23.40 -4.06 -13.44
C GLU A 349 -22.02 -4.38 -14.06
N VAL A 350 -21.00 -3.54 -13.81
CA VAL A 350 -19.73 -3.59 -14.53
C VAL A 350 -18.67 -4.42 -13.81
N PHE A 351 -18.74 -4.51 -12.48
CA PHE A 351 -17.73 -5.20 -11.67
C PHE A 351 -18.35 -6.38 -10.93
N ASP A 352 -17.78 -7.56 -11.18
CA ASP A 352 -18.08 -8.74 -10.36
C ASP A 352 -17.16 -8.72 -9.13
N LEU A 353 -17.75 -8.55 -7.96
CA LEU A 353 -17.03 -8.37 -6.70
C LEU A 353 -16.92 -9.65 -5.86
N ARG A 354 -17.25 -10.81 -6.44
CA ARG A 354 -17.00 -12.11 -5.82
C ARG A 354 -15.48 -12.37 -5.75
N PRO A 355 -14.94 -12.96 -4.68
CA PRO A 355 -13.48 -13.15 -4.51
C PRO A 355 -12.79 -13.82 -5.72
N ALA A 356 -13.38 -14.87 -6.28
CA ALA A 356 -12.82 -15.55 -7.45
C ALA A 356 -12.81 -14.66 -8.70
N ALA A 357 -13.83 -13.84 -8.90
CA ALA A 357 -13.90 -12.89 -10.00
C ALA A 357 -12.83 -11.79 -9.87
N ILE A 358 -12.65 -11.24 -8.68
CA ILE A 358 -11.61 -10.25 -8.40
C ILE A 358 -10.22 -10.83 -8.73
N ILE A 359 -9.93 -12.03 -8.24
CA ILE A 359 -8.65 -12.72 -8.48
C ILE A 359 -8.40 -12.90 -9.98
N ARG A 360 -9.42 -13.34 -10.72
CA ARG A 360 -9.37 -13.50 -12.18
C ARG A 360 -9.15 -12.18 -12.90
N ASP A 361 -9.98 -11.18 -12.62
CA ASP A 361 -10.02 -9.93 -13.38
C ASP A 361 -8.78 -9.04 -13.13
N LEU A 362 -8.22 -9.11 -11.93
CA LEU A 362 -6.99 -8.43 -11.57
C LEU A 362 -5.73 -9.31 -11.69
N ASP A 363 -5.88 -10.59 -12.13
CA ASP A 363 -4.77 -11.53 -12.34
C ASP A 363 -3.82 -11.61 -11.13
N LEU A 364 -4.41 -11.90 -9.94
CA LEU A 364 -3.72 -11.80 -8.66
C LEU A 364 -2.93 -13.05 -8.24
N LEU A 365 -2.97 -14.15 -8.98
CA LEU A 365 -2.21 -15.38 -8.63
C LEU A 365 -0.73 -15.32 -9.03
N ARG A 366 -0.25 -14.16 -9.47
CA ARG A 366 1.15 -13.92 -9.85
C ARG A 366 1.98 -13.42 -8.67
N PRO A 367 3.31 -13.65 -8.68
CA PRO A 367 4.22 -13.15 -7.66
C PRO A 367 4.53 -11.66 -7.87
N VAL A 368 3.59 -10.78 -7.53
CA VAL A 368 3.65 -9.32 -7.78
C VAL A 368 3.65 -8.49 -6.48
N TYR A 369 3.68 -9.15 -5.34
CA TYR A 369 3.38 -8.52 -4.05
C TYR A 369 4.58 -7.85 -3.38
N ALA A 370 5.78 -8.39 -3.51
CA ALA A 370 6.98 -7.81 -2.90
C ALA A 370 7.22 -6.35 -3.31
N GLN A 371 6.90 -5.98 -4.55
CA GLN A 371 7.02 -4.61 -5.03
C GLN A 371 5.95 -3.65 -4.50
N THR A 372 4.86 -4.16 -3.91
CA THR A 372 3.81 -3.32 -3.29
C THR A 372 4.19 -2.86 -1.89
N ALA A 373 5.07 -3.58 -1.22
CA ALA A 373 5.29 -3.50 0.22
C ALA A 373 6.01 -2.23 0.72
N ALA A 374 6.43 -1.33 -0.18
CA ALA A 374 6.96 -0.02 0.16
C ALA A 374 6.44 1.04 -0.82
N TYR A 375 6.28 2.27 -0.34
CA TYR A 375 5.84 3.45 -1.12
C TYR A 375 4.40 3.39 -1.62
N GLY A 376 3.51 2.71 -0.89
CA GLY A 376 2.08 2.60 -1.15
C GLY A 376 1.69 1.51 -2.13
N HIS A 377 0.53 0.90 -1.90
CA HIS A 377 -0.05 -0.11 -2.78
C HIS A 377 -0.82 0.52 -3.94
N PHE A 378 -1.20 1.80 -3.83
CA PHE A 378 -2.01 2.54 -4.79
C PHE A 378 -1.28 3.76 -5.35
N GLY A 379 -1.68 4.18 -6.56
CA GLY A 379 -1.12 5.36 -7.22
C GLY A 379 0.22 5.12 -7.92
N ARG A 380 0.58 3.88 -8.21
CA ARG A 380 1.73 3.52 -9.03
C ARG A 380 1.27 2.71 -10.24
N GLU A 381 1.31 3.31 -11.42
CA GLU A 381 0.84 2.69 -12.67
C GLU A 381 1.90 1.75 -13.27
N LEU A 382 2.33 0.75 -12.47
CA LEU A 382 3.25 -0.29 -12.91
C LEU A 382 2.49 -1.39 -13.67
N PRO A 383 3.14 -2.09 -14.62
CA PRO A 383 2.49 -3.15 -15.42
C PRO A 383 1.81 -4.23 -14.59
N ASP A 384 2.37 -4.55 -13.42
CA ASP A 384 1.84 -5.59 -12.52
C ASP A 384 0.76 -5.09 -11.58
N PHE A 385 0.56 -3.76 -11.45
CA PHE A 385 -0.46 -3.18 -10.59
C PHE A 385 -1.78 -3.04 -11.34
N THR A 386 -2.41 -4.18 -11.59
CA THR A 386 -3.62 -4.30 -12.42
C THR A 386 -4.82 -3.51 -11.89
N TRP A 387 -4.87 -3.28 -10.58
CA TRP A 387 -5.89 -2.45 -9.91
C TRP A 387 -5.77 -0.95 -10.21
N GLU A 388 -4.69 -0.52 -10.86
CA GLU A 388 -4.54 0.86 -11.33
C GLU A 388 -5.05 1.06 -12.77
N ARG A 389 -5.55 0.03 -13.45
CA ARG A 389 -6.10 0.13 -14.80
C ARG A 389 -7.40 0.95 -14.82
N THR A 390 -7.60 1.71 -15.90
CA THR A 390 -8.83 2.46 -16.19
C THR A 390 -9.62 1.82 -17.34
N ASP A 391 -9.59 0.51 -17.41
CA ASP A 391 -10.13 -0.32 -18.50
C ASP A 391 -11.65 -0.48 -18.49
N ARG A 392 -12.33 -0.06 -17.43
CA ARG A 392 -13.78 -0.13 -17.25
C ARG A 392 -14.51 1.20 -17.52
N VAL A 393 -13.79 2.26 -17.88
CA VAL A 393 -14.36 3.61 -18.09
C VAL A 393 -15.49 3.62 -19.13
N ALA A 394 -15.30 2.95 -20.26
CA ALA A 394 -16.31 2.91 -21.32
C ALA A 394 -17.58 2.14 -20.87
N ALA A 395 -17.43 1.03 -20.18
CA ALA A 395 -18.52 0.23 -19.65
C ALA A 395 -19.31 1.01 -18.59
N LEU A 396 -18.62 1.65 -17.64
CA LEU A 396 -19.26 2.51 -16.61
C LEU A 396 -20.05 3.66 -17.23
N LYS A 397 -19.48 4.35 -18.22
CA LYS A 397 -20.20 5.43 -18.92
C LYS A 397 -21.46 4.94 -19.64
N LYS A 398 -21.45 3.71 -20.16
CA LYS A 398 -22.62 3.10 -20.79
C LYS A 398 -23.67 2.74 -19.76
N ALA A 399 -23.31 1.99 -18.72
CA ALA A 399 -24.21 1.57 -17.65
C ALA A 399 -24.84 2.75 -16.90
N ALA A 400 -24.06 3.80 -16.62
CA ALA A 400 -24.54 5.00 -15.93
C ALA A 400 -25.54 5.87 -16.73
N ARG A 401 -25.70 5.62 -18.02
CA ARG A 401 -26.68 6.31 -18.90
C ARG A 401 -28.01 5.56 -19.00
N ALA A 402 -28.03 4.30 -18.66
CA ALA A 402 -29.22 3.48 -18.66
C ALA A 402 -30.10 3.77 -17.44
#